data_71565e7d6076d6622fd22605ae8efd36
#
_entry.id   71565e7d6076d6622fd22605ae8efd36
#
_cell.length_a   1.000
_cell.length_b   1.000
_cell.length_c   1.000
_cell.angle_alpha   90.00
_cell.angle_beta   90.00
_cell.angle_gamma   90.00
#
_symmetry.space_group_name_H-M   'P 1'
#
loop_
_entity.id
_entity.type
_entity.pdbx_description
1 polymer ?
#
loop_
_entity_poly.entity_id
_entity_poly.type
_entity_poly.pdbx_seq_one_letter_code
_entity_poly.pdbx_strand_id
1 'polypeptide(L)'
;YDEKSYESKQAVRTIRKGEADIKSYSFNDTAAEEQYQKVEVSYFDDSKKKVLKYVYVVPSVEKGPTLKVNKRAKSFDEAMRWAKAEARNKNKGARKGKITLLGDERLIQGITINVEGFKAFDGKYFIETSSHKVTGGYTTDISLREVLPY
;
A
#
# COMPACT_ATOMS: atom_id res chain seq x y z
N TYR A 1 -6.99 13.10 7.10
CA TYR A 1 -6.46 11.72 7.07
C TYR A 1 -5.27 11.63 6.12
N ASP A 2 -4.12 11.33 6.67
CA ASP A 2 -2.89 11.12 5.91
C ASP A 2 -2.49 9.65 6.02
N GLU A 3 -2.81 8.88 5.00
CA GLU A 3 -2.59 7.44 4.93
C GLU A 3 -1.11 7.08 5.12
N LYS A 4 -0.22 7.84 4.48
CA LYS A 4 1.22 7.62 4.58
C LYS A 4 1.74 7.81 6.01
N SER A 5 1.18 8.78 6.73
CA SER A 5 1.52 9.02 8.13
C SER A 5 1.18 7.81 9.00
N TYR A 6 0.02 7.20 8.78
CA TYR A 6 -0.37 5.99 9.51
C TYR A 6 0.50 4.79 9.13
N GLU A 7 0.85 4.66 7.87
CA GLU A 7 1.70 3.57 7.38
C GLU A 7 3.11 3.64 7.93
N SER A 8 3.60 4.83 8.23
CA SER A 8 4.96 5.02 8.76
C SER A 8 5.08 4.70 10.25
N LYS A 9 3.96 4.54 10.95
CA LYS A 9 3.97 4.20 12.37
C LYS A 9 4.47 2.79 12.60
N GLN A 10 5.01 2.56 13.80
CA GLN A 10 5.47 1.24 14.19
C GLN A 10 4.30 0.25 14.20
N ALA A 11 4.55 -0.98 13.71
CA ALA A 11 3.55 -2.02 13.72
C ALA A 11 3.11 -2.37 15.14
N VAL A 12 1.81 -2.54 15.33
CA VAL A 12 1.21 -2.85 16.64
C VAL A 12 1.48 -4.30 17.04
N ARG A 13 1.53 -5.20 16.06
CA ARG A 13 1.70 -6.63 16.30
C ARG A 13 2.43 -7.27 15.13
N THR A 14 3.19 -8.33 15.40
CA THR A 14 3.76 -9.21 14.38
C THR A 14 2.97 -10.50 14.36
N ILE A 15 2.39 -10.85 13.21
CA ILE A 15 1.64 -12.08 13.00
C ILE A 15 2.54 -13.07 12.28
N ARG A 16 2.77 -14.24 12.88
CA ARG A 16 3.62 -15.29 12.34
C ARG A 16 2.81 -16.50 11.94
N LYS A 17 3.14 -17.09 10.79
CA LYS A 17 2.54 -18.34 10.36
C LYS A 17 2.81 -19.43 11.40
N GLY A 18 1.76 -20.17 11.77
CA GLY A 18 1.87 -21.22 12.78
C GLY A 18 1.49 -20.78 14.18
N GLU A 19 1.16 -19.49 14.39
CA GLU A 19 0.60 -19.05 15.67
C GLU A 19 -0.74 -19.73 15.92
N ALA A 20 -0.96 -20.16 17.17
CA ALA A 20 -2.21 -20.80 17.56
C ALA A 20 -3.43 -19.86 17.40
N ASP A 21 -3.19 -18.55 17.44
CA ASP A 21 -4.24 -17.54 17.34
C ASP A 21 -4.81 -17.41 15.92
N ILE A 22 -4.08 -17.85 14.89
CA ILE A 22 -4.52 -17.72 13.50
C ILE A 22 -5.46 -18.87 13.16
N LYS A 23 -6.71 -18.53 12.81
CA LYS A 23 -7.71 -19.53 12.39
C LYS A 23 -7.65 -19.78 10.90
N SER A 24 -7.49 -18.72 10.09
CA SER A 24 -7.36 -18.83 8.65
C SER A 24 -6.67 -17.60 8.10
N TYR A 25 -6.11 -17.72 6.90
CA TYR A 25 -5.50 -16.60 6.21
C TYR A 25 -5.59 -16.82 4.69
N SER A 26 -5.54 -15.72 3.95
CA SER A 26 -5.53 -15.72 2.48
C SER A 26 -4.79 -14.49 2.00
N PHE A 27 -3.89 -14.66 1.06
CA PHE A 27 -3.15 -13.55 0.44
C PHE A 27 -3.31 -13.61 -1.06
N ASN A 28 -3.47 -12.42 -1.68
CA ASN A 28 -3.55 -12.25 -3.12
C ASN A 28 -2.49 -11.26 -3.58
N ASP A 29 -1.89 -11.53 -4.73
CA ASP A 29 -0.93 -10.65 -5.37
C ASP A 29 -1.44 -10.36 -6.78
N THR A 30 -1.67 -9.07 -7.07
CA THR A 30 -2.06 -8.63 -8.40
C THR A 30 -0.91 -8.85 -9.37
N ALA A 31 -1.22 -9.35 -10.56
CA ALA A 31 -0.21 -9.59 -11.58
C ALA A 31 0.62 -8.32 -11.85
N ALA A 32 1.94 -8.50 -12.06
CA ALA A 32 2.88 -7.38 -12.20
C ALA A 32 2.48 -6.41 -13.33
N GLU A 33 1.85 -6.90 -14.40
CA GLU A 33 1.42 -6.06 -15.51
C GLU A 33 0.28 -5.10 -15.16
N GLU A 34 -0.35 -5.28 -14.02
CA GLU A 34 -1.38 -4.36 -13.52
C GLU A 34 -0.79 -3.23 -12.69
N GLN A 35 0.51 -3.28 -12.40
CA GLN A 35 1.21 -2.22 -11.68
C GLN A 35 1.91 -1.29 -12.65
N TYR A 36 1.83 0.00 -12.40
CA TYR A 36 2.52 0.99 -13.22
C TYR A 36 3.97 1.10 -12.80
N GLN A 37 4.88 0.95 -13.75
CA GLN A 37 6.32 1.10 -13.52
C GLN A 37 6.74 2.56 -13.47
N LYS A 38 6.13 3.40 -14.32
CA LYS A 38 6.48 4.81 -14.45
C LYS A 38 5.24 5.68 -14.36
N VAL A 39 5.39 6.87 -13.81
CA VAL A 39 4.34 7.89 -13.79
C VAL A 39 4.91 9.16 -14.40
N GLU A 40 4.26 9.64 -15.44
CA GLU A 40 4.67 10.83 -16.19
C GLU A 40 3.76 12.01 -15.87
N VAL A 41 4.33 13.12 -15.42
CA VAL A 41 3.59 14.35 -15.13
C VAL A 41 4.22 15.50 -15.87
N SER A 42 3.41 16.24 -16.65
CA SER A 42 3.85 17.45 -17.32
C SER A 42 3.83 18.63 -16.35
N TYR A 43 4.79 19.53 -16.47
CA TYR A 43 4.82 20.76 -15.67
C TYR A 43 5.38 21.91 -16.50
N PHE A 44 5.05 23.15 -16.10
CA PHE A 44 5.55 24.33 -16.74
C PHE A 44 6.79 24.83 -16.01
N ASP A 45 7.89 25.04 -16.75
CA ASP A 45 9.13 25.57 -16.21
C ASP A 45 9.22 27.07 -16.53
N ASP A 46 9.08 27.91 -15.49
CA ASP A 46 9.09 29.36 -15.63
C ASP A 46 10.45 29.89 -16.13
N SER A 47 11.55 29.27 -15.73
CA SER A 47 12.89 29.72 -16.13
C SER A 47 13.16 29.43 -17.60
N LYS A 48 12.68 28.31 -18.12
CA LYS A 48 12.83 27.91 -19.51
C LYS A 48 11.64 28.29 -20.38
N LYS A 49 10.54 28.72 -19.76
CA LYS A 49 9.27 29.10 -20.39
C LYS A 49 8.73 28.04 -21.34
N LYS A 50 8.79 26.79 -20.95
CA LYS A 50 8.27 25.67 -21.73
C LYS A 50 7.73 24.57 -20.82
N VAL A 51 6.95 23.65 -21.44
CA VAL A 51 6.41 22.49 -20.75
C VAL A 51 7.45 21.37 -20.77
N LEU A 52 7.77 20.87 -19.61
CA LEU A 52 8.68 19.73 -19.44
C LEU A 52 7.89 18.56 -18.83
N LYS A 53 8.52 17.39 -18.77
CA LYS A 53 7.93 16.17 -18.20
C LYS A 53 8.79 15.63 -17.08
N TYR A 54 8.14 15.24 -16.00
CA TYR A 54 8.78 14.49 -14.92
C TYR A 54 8.32 13.05 -14.98
N VAL A 55 9.27 12.12 -14.97
CA VAL A 55 8.98 10.68 -14.96
C VAL A 55 9.48 10.09 -13.67
N TYR A 56 8.55 9.53 -12.88
CA TYR A 56 8.88 8.81 -11.66
C TYR A 56 8.93 7.33 -11.95
N VAL A 57 10.06 6.68 -11.67
CA VAL A 57 10.23 5.24 -11.83
C VAL A 57 9.95 4.58 -10.48
N VAL A 58 8.95 3.70 -10.45
CA VAL A 58 8.56 3.00 -9.22
C VAL A 58 9.61 1.94 -8.89
N PRO A 59 10.28 2.03 -7.73
CA PRO A 59 11.41 1.15 -7.44
C PRO A 59 11.05 -0.32 -7.23
N SER A 60 9.81 -0.61 -6.85
CA SER A 60 9.37 -1.98 -6.56
C SER A 60 8.79 -2.71 -7.78
N VAL A 61 8.65 -2.03 -8.91
CA VAL A 61 8.05 -2.59 -10.12
C VAL A 61 9.11 -2.67 -11.22
N GLU A 62 9.48 -3.89 -11.63
CA GLU A 62 10.51 -4.09 -12.65
C GLU A 62 10.00 -3.82 -14.06
N LYS A 63 8.75 -4.19 -14.34
CA LYS A 63 8.12 -4.02 -15.66
C LYS A 63 6.68 -3.58 -15.47
N GLY A 64 6.20 -2.76 -16.37
CA GLY A 64 4.82 -2.31 -16.35
C GLY A 64 4.58 -1.12 -17.25
N PRO A 65 3.33 -0.75 -17.44
CA PRO A 65 2.97 0.39 -18.27
C PRO A 65 3.37 1.73 -17.62
N THR A 66 3.33 2.78 -18.42
CA THR A 66 3.54 4.16 -17.96
C THR A 66 2.19 4.82 -17.76
N LEU A 67 1.96 5.37 -16.58
CA LEU A 67 0.77 6.16 -16.29
C LEU A 67 1.04 7.62 -16.65
N LYS A 68 0.24 8.18 -17.54
CA LYS A 68 0.31 9.59 -17.91
C LYS A 68 -0.77 10.35 -17.16
N VAL A 69 -0.34 11.35 -16.39
CA VAL A 69 -1.27 12.21 -15.64
C VAL A 69 -1.77 13.31 -16.59
N ASN A 70 -3.09 13.42 -16.72
CA ASN A 70 -3.72 14.36 -17.65
C ASN A 70 -3.66 15.83 -17.21
N LYS A 71 -3.27 16.09 -15.98
CA LYS A 71 -3.16 17.44 -15.46
C LYS A 71 -1.73 17.93 -15.53
N ARG A 72 -1.58 19.24 -15.78
CA ARG A 72 -0.27 19.89 -15.79
C ARG A 72 0.02 20.47 -14.41
N ALA A 73 1.19 20.13 -13.85
CA ALA A 73 1.66 20.72 -12.61
C ALA A 73 2.24 22.11 -12.86
N LYS A 74 2.25 22.94 -11.84
CA LYS A 74 2.75 24.31 -11.94
C LYS A 74 4.26 24.42 -11.79
N SER A 75 4.90 23.40 -11.21
CA SER A 75 6.33 23.39 -10.96
C SER A 75 6.86 21.97 -10.96
N PHE A 76 8.19 21.85 -10.98
CA PHE A 76 8.86 20.55 -10.86
C PHE A 76 8.51 19.85 -9.54
N ASP A 77 8.53 20.59 -8.44
CA ASP A 77 8.22 20.01 -7.11
C ASP A 77 6.80 19.47 -7.04
N GLU A 78 5.84 20.19 -7.62
CA GLU A 78 4.45 19.73 -7.68
C GLU A 78 4.33 18.48 -8.56
N ALA A 79 5.02 18.45 -9.70
CA ALA A 79 5.04 17.30 -10.60
C ALA A 79 5.60 16.07 -9.89
N MET A 80 6.68 16.23 -9.13
CA MET A 80 7.29 15.16 -8.38
C MET A 80 6.34 14.59 -7.32
N ARG A 81 5.66 15.46 -6.56
CA ARG A 81 4.69 15.04 -5.55
C ARG A 81 3.50 14.32 -6.18
N TRP A 82 2.98 14.83 -7.29
CA TRP A 82 1.86 14.22 -7.99
C TRP A 82 2.23 12.84 -8.54
N ALA A 83 3.42 12.71 -9.12
CA ALA A 83 3.88 11.44 -9.68
C ALA A 83 3.96 10.37 -8.60
N LYS A 84 4.55 10.68 -7.45
CA LYS A 84 4.63 9.74 -6.33
C LYS A 84 3.25 9.38 -5.78
N ALA A 85 2.37 10.36 -5.61
CA ALA A 85 1.02 10.14 -5.10
C ALA A 85 0.20 9.25 -6.04
N GLU A 86 0.30 9.48 -7.35
CA GLU A 86 -0.40 8.66 -8.34
C GLU A 86 0.17 7.24 -8.39
N ALA A 87 1.49 7.08 -8.29
CA ALA A 87 2.12 5.76 -8.23
C ALA A 87 1.60 4.96 -7.02
N ARG A 88 1.55 5.57 -5.83
CA ARG A 88 0.98 4.95 -4.65
C ARG A 88 -0.48 4.58 -4.86
N ASN A 89 -1.25 5.53 -5.38
CA ASN A 89 -2.69 5.38 -5.54
C ASN A 89 -3.04 4.21 -6.46
N LYS A 90 -2.28 4.05 -7.54
CA LYS A 90 -2.52 2.98 -8.51
C LYS A 90 -1.96 1.63 -8.07
N ASN A 91 -0.85 1.61 -7.32
CA ASN A 91 -0.16 0.36 -6.97
C ASN A 91 -0.47 -0.16 -5.57
N LYS A 92 -1.09 0.64 -4.69
CA LYS A 92 -1.29 0.30 -3.27
C LYS A 92 -2.14 -0.93 -3.01
N GLY A 93 -2.92 -1.38 -3.97
CA GLY A 93 -3.74 -2.58 -3.84
C GLY A 93 -3.14 -3.83 -4.45
N ALA A 94 -1.86 -3.81 -4.86
CA ALA A 94 -1.23 -4.92 -5.55
C ALA A 94 -1.16 -6.19 -4.70
N ARG A 95 -0.84 -6.06 -3.42
CA ARG A 95 -0.83 -7.19 -2.48
C ARG A 95 -1.84 -6.94 -1.39
N LYS A 96 -2.77 -7.88 -1.26
CA LYS A 96 -3.82 -7.83 -0.25
C LYS A 96 -3.87 -9.15 0.50
N GLY A 97 -4.34 -9.09 1.74
CA GLY A 97 -4.52 -10.27 2.54
C GLY A 97 -5.74 -10.19 3.43
N LYS A 98 -6.18 -11.35 3.87
CA LYS A 98 -7.23 -11.47 4.88
C LYS A 98 -6.77 -12.48 5.91
N ILE A 99 -6.90 -12.13 7.17
CA ILE A 99 -6.54 -13.00 8.28
C ILE A 99 -7.69 -13.04 9.27
N THR A 100 -8.07 -14.25 9.69
CA THR A 100 -9.01 -14.48 10.80
C THR A 100 -8.24 -15.09 11.94
N LEU A 101 -8.29 -14.45 13.10
CA LEU A 101 -7.57 -14.91 14.28
C LEU A 101 -8.41 -14.77 15.53
N LEU A 102 -7.92 -15.29 16.66
CA LEU A 102 -8.54 -15.06 17.96
C LEU A 102 -8.60 -13.56 18.23
N GLY A 103 -9.64 -13.10 18.93
CA GLY A 103 -9.92 -11.69 19.12
C GLY A 103 -8.73 -10.91 19.65
N ASP A 104 -8.38 -9.84 18.96
CA ASP A 104 -7.37 -8.89 19.39
C ASP A 104 -7.92 -7.48 19.14
N GLU A 105 -8.32 -6.82 20.21
CA GLU A 105 -8.94 -5.49 20.13
C GLU A 105 -7.99 -4.40 19.64
N ARG A 106 -6.69 -4.66 19.59
CA ARG A 106 -5.70 -3.73 19.05
C ARG A 106 -5.72 -3.67 17.51
N LEU A 107 -6.26 -4.70 16.86
CA LEU A 107 -6.29 -4.81 15.40
C LEU A 107 -7.51 -4.08 14.86
N ILE A 108 -7.36 -2.79 14.64
CA ILE A 108 -8.42 -1.92 14.14
C ILE A 108 -7.99 -1.28 12.82
N GLN A 109 -8.97 -0.75 12.09
CA GLN A 109 -8.72 0.00 10.85
C GLN A 109 -7.75 1.16 11.11
N GLY A 110 -6.77 1.33 10.23
CA GLY A 110 -5.84 2.45 10.29
C GLY A 110 -4.53 2.17 10.99
N ILE A 111 -4.33 0.98 11.55
CA ILE A 111 -3.05 0.60 12.15
C ILE A 111 -2.28 -0.32 11.22
N THR A 112 -1.02 -0.55 11.55
CA THR A 112 -0.14 -1.43 10.79
C THR A 112 0.28 -2.64 11.61
N ILE A 113 0.56 -3.74 10.92
CA ILE A 113 1.08 -4.96 11.50
C ILE A 113 2.20 -5.51 10.65
N ASN A 114 3.05 -6.34 11.23
CA ASN A 114 4.05 -7.11 10.49
C ASN A 114 3.54 -8.52 10.29
N VAL A 115 3.84 -9.12 9.13
CA VAL A 115 3.47 -10.48 8.78
C VAL A 115 4.76 -11.25 8.49
N GLU A 116 4.94 -12.40 9.11
CA GLU A 116 6.13 -13.24 8.95
C GLU A 116 5.75 -14.71 8.71
N GLY A 117 6.60 -15.42 7.99
CA GLY A 117 6.42 -16.85 7.74
C GLY A 117 5.49 -17.18 6.58
N PHE A 118 5.06 -16.19 5.83
CA PHE A 118 4.18 -16.37 4.67
C PHE A 118 4.94 -16.24 3.34
N LYS A 119 6.24 -16.46 3.35
CA LYS A 119 7.15 -16.41 2.17
C LYS A 119 7.15 -15.03 1.52
N ALA A 120 6.74 -14.94 0.24
CA ALA A 120 6.74 -13.69 -0.51
C ALA A 120 5.78 -12.64 0.05
N PHE A 121 4.86 -13.03 0.90
CA PHE A 121 3.90 -12.11 1.50
C PHE A 121 4.36 -11.53 2.84
N ASP A 122 5.56 -11.87 3.29
CA ASP A 122 6.11 -11.29 4.52
C ASP A 122 6.33 -9.79 4.34
N GLY A 123 6.08 -9.03 5.40
CA GLY A 123 6.30 -7.59 5.39
C GLY A 123 5.33 -6.83 6.28
N LYS A 124 5.30 -5.54 6.09
CA LYS A 124 4.43 -4.62 6.84
C LYS A 124 3.14 -4.38 6.06
N TYR A 125 2.02 -4.49 6.76
CA TYR A 125 0.70 -4.32 6.18
C TYR A 125 -0.11 -3.29 6.95
N PHE A 126 -0.98 -2.61 6.21
CA PHE A 126 -1.94 -1.65 6.76
C PHE A 126 -3.31 -2.31 6.83
N ILE A 127 -3.99 -2.17 7.96
CA ILE A 127 -5.34 -2.74 8.14
C ILE A 127 -6.36 -1.80 7.50
N GLU A 128 -6.94 -2.22 6.37
CA GLU A 128 -7.98 -1.46 5.68
C GLU A 128 -9.32 -1.58 6.39
N THR A 129 -9.67 -2.79 6.83
CA THR A 129 -10.90 -3.05 7.56
C THR A 129 -10.66 -4.07 8.65
N SER A 130 -11.44 -3.96 9.73
CA SER A 130 -11.43 -4.97 10.78
C SER A 130 -12.85 -5.21 11.25
N SER A 131 -13.14 -6.47 11.62
CA SER A 131 -14.43 -6.88 12.16
C SER A 131 -14.19 -7.79 13.35
N HIS A 132 -14.77 -7.43 14.48
CA HIS A 132 -14.65 -8.20 15.72
C HIS A 132 -15.96 -8.88 16.02
N LYS A 133 -15.91 -10.20 16.20
CA LYS A 133 -17.10 -11.03 16.48
C LYS A 133 -16.94 -11.74 17.80
N VAL A 134 -17.98 -11.72 18.61
CA VAL A 134 -17.98 -12.38 19.92
C VAL A 134 -18.89 -13.62 19.96
N THR A 135 -19.69 -13.86 18.93
CA THR A 135 -20.58 -15.02 18.83
C THR A 135 -19.76 -16.29 18.60
N GLY A 136 -19.91 -17.29 19.48
CA GLY A 136 -19.18 -18.55 19.38
C GLY A 136 -17.69 -18.43 19.71
N GLY A 137 -17.31 -17.36 20.41
CA GLY A 137 -15.92 -17.02 20.75
C GLY A 137 -15.53 -15.69 20.13
N TYR A 138 -14.53 -15.03 20.72
CA TYR A 138 -14.09 -13.74 20.21
C TYR A 138 -13.11 -13.96 19.05
N THR A 139 -13.46 -13.44 17.88
CA THR A 139 -12.61 -13.51 16.67
C THR A 139 -12.46 -12.14 16.03
N THR A 140 -11.33 -11.93 15.36
CA THR A 140 -11.06 -10.71 14.62
C THR A 140 -10.76 -11.08 13.16
N ASP A 141 -11.53 -10.50 12.24
CA ASP A 141 -11.30 -10.60 10.79
C ASP A 141 -10.69 -9.29 10.32
N ILE A 142 -9.51 -9.34 9.71
CA ILE A 142 -8.84 -8.16 9.18
C ILE A 142 -8.56 -8.30 7.71
N SER A 143 -8.73 -7.18 6.98
CA SER A 143 -8.34 -7.05 5.57
C SER A 143 -7.13 -6.15 5.50
N LEU A 144 -6.10 -6.58 4.80
CA LEU A 144 -4.78 -5.96 4.78
C LEU A 144 -4.40 -5.54 3.38
N ARG A 145 -3.58 -4.50 3.27
CA ARG A 145 -2.82 -4.19 2.06
C ARG A 145 -1.37 -3.93 2.42
N GLU A 146 -0.47 -4.24 1.50
CA GLU A 146 0.95 -4.01 1.72
C GLU A 146 1.27 -2.52 1.83
N VAL A 147 2.14 -2.17 2.77
CA VAL A 147 2.66 -0.81 2.89
C VAL A 147 3.71 -0.60 1.81
N LEU A 148 3.52 0.40 0.97
CA LEU A 148 4.44 0.70 -0.11
C LEU A 148 5.69 1.44 0.40
N PRO A 149 6.89 1.18 -0.19
CA PRO A 149 8.12 1.81 0.27
C PRO A 149 8.31 3.25 -0.22
N TYR A 150 7.34 3.79 -0.90
CA TYR A 150 7.43 5.14 -1.49
C TYR A 150 6.18 5.98 -1.28
#